data_37086660e14c0f49ad42f54ad9852ea1
#
_entry.id   37086660e14c0f49ad42f54ad9852ea1
#
_cell.length_a   1.000
_cell.length_b   1.000
_cell.length_c   1.000
_cell.angle_alpha   90.00
_cell.angle_beta   90.00
_cell.angle_gamma   90.00
#
_symmetry.space_group_name_H-M   'P 1'
#
loop_
_entity.id
_entity.type
_entity.pdbx_description
1 polymer ?
#
loop_
_entity_poly.entity_id
_entity_poly.type
_entity_poly.pdbx_seq_one_letter_code
_entity_poly.pdbx_strand_id
1 'polypeptide(L)'
;MVEIKDGKAVNIGPRSAHIANLEYEVYIDPSLIVEPVLKTIQPMNGDPEYAYIECGNGTKVSLTMAGAANIAGYVHPEDYAYGNVEAARKAWQPLADNMGLSVEETAKKVMAYAAEKNGKVVKDLMHDYQMDPRTTLFVGGGGGAASVVPHLAETMNHQFKIAKNAPVISTIGVALAMVR
;
A
#
# COMPACT_ATOMS: atom_id res chain seq x y z
N MET A 1 0.82 -2.97 5.94
CA MET A 1 -0.41 -2.53 6.65
C MET A 1 -0.18 -1.16 7.26
N VAL A 2 -1.25 -0.41 7.52
CA VAL A 2 -1.21 0.90 8.17
C VAL A 2 -0.83 0.75 9.65
N GLU A 3 0.23 1.41 10.08
CA GLU A 3 0.60 1.51 11.50
C GLU A 3 -0.29 2.54 12.19
N ILE A 4 -0.74 2.21 13.39
CA ILE A 4 -1.70 3.03 14.14
C ILE A 4 -1.19 3.33 15.55
N LYS A 5 -1.47 4.53 16.02
CA LYS A 5 -1.24 4.94 17.40
C LYS A 5 -2.39 5.85 17.82
N ASP A 6 -2.95 5.60 18.99
CA ASP A 6 -4.08 6.38 19.55
C ASP A 6 -5.24 6.54 18.56
N GLY A 7 -5.57 5.47 17.81
CA GLY A 7 -6.63 5.43 16.80
C GLY A 7 -6.34 6.19 15.51
N LYS A 8 -5.13 6.69 15.31
CA LYS A 8 -4.74 7.47 14.12
C LYS A 8 -3.62 6.78 13.34
N ALA A 9 -3.67 6.85 12.03
CA ALA A 9 -2.57 6.41 11.19
C ALA A 9 -1.32 7.27 11.45
N VAL A 10 -0.19 6.62 11.65
CA VAL A 10 1.11 7.28 11.91
C VAL A 10 2.18 6.90 10.89
N ASN A 11 2.03 5.77 10.21
CA ASN A 11 2.98 5.28 9.22
C ASN A 11 2.36 4.16 8.37
N ILE A 12 3.14 3.61 7.46
CA ILE A 12 2.87 2.36 6.75
C ILE A 12 4.03 1.40 6.98
N GLY A 13 3.74 0.22 7.51
CA GLY A 13 4.75 -0.76 7.84
C GLY A 13 4.88 -1.87 6.81
N PRO A 14 5.95 -2.69 6.93
CA PRO A 14 6.28 -3.71 5.94
C PRO A 14 5.40 -4.97 6.02
N ARG A 15 4.61 -5.15 7.08
CA ARG A 15 3.81 -6.36 7.24
C ARG A 15 2.68 -6.43 6.23
N SER A 16 2.53 -7.59 5.59
CA SER A 16 1.40 -7.90 4.72
C SER A 16 0.18 -8.35 5.53
N ALA A 17 -1.01 -8.30 4.94
CA ALA A 17 -2.24 -8.79 5.55
C ALA A 17 -2.16 -10.26 5.95
N HIS A 18 -1.55 -11.09 5.12
CA HIS A 18 -1.42 -12.54 5.36
C HIS A 18 -0.62 -12.88 6.62
N ILE A 19 0.40 -12.09 6.98
CA ILE A 19 1.16 -12.28 8.23
C ILE A 19 0.24 -12.14 9.46
N ALA A 20 -0.76 -11.27 9.38
CA ALA A 20 -1.75 -11.04 10.42
C ALA A 20 -3.01 -11.92 10.28
N ASN A 21 -3.04 -12.82 9.30
CA ASN A 21 -4.21 -13.63 8.94
C ASN A 21 -5.46 -12.79 8.66
N LEU A 22 -5.28 -11.72 7.89
CA LEU A 22 -6.33 -10.78 7.47
C LEU A 22 -6.52 -10.84 5.97
N GLU A 23 -7.75 -10.57 5.51
CA GLU A 23 -8.06 -10.36 4.10
C GLU A 23 -7.58 -8.98 3.64
N TYR A 24 -7.33 -8.83 2.34
CA TYR A 24 -7.06 -7.52 1.75
C TYR A 24 -8.35 -6.81 1.42
N GLU A 25 -8.51 -5.58 1.88
CA GLU A 25 -9.68 -4.74 1.68
C GLU A 25 -10.04 -4.50 0.21
N VAL A 26 -9.06 -4.59 -0.69
CA VAL A 26 -9.25 -4.40 -2.13
C VAL A 26 -9.67 -5.66 -2.88
N TYR A 27 -9.61 -6.84 -2.24
CA TYR A 27 -9.91 -8.12 -2.90
C TYR A 27 -11.13 -8.83 -2.30
N ILE A 28 -11.87 -8.14 -1.45
CA ILE A 28 -13.08 -8.67 -0.83
C ILE A 28 -14.34 -8.07 -1.48
N ASP A 29 -15.44 -8.83 -1.42
CA ASP A 29 -16.75 -8.31 -1.82
C ASP A 29 -17.17 -7.18 -0.86
N PRO A 30 -17.57 -6.00 -1.35
CA PRO A 30 -17.99 -4.88 -0.50
C PRO A 30 -19.23 -5.18 0.35
N SER A 31 -20.03 -6.18 0.01
CA SER A 31 -21.18 -6.65 0.81
C SER A 31 -20.75 -7.34 2.11
N LEU A 32 -19.51 -7.81 2.20
CA LEU A 32 -18.94 -8.42 3.40
C LEU A 32 -18.43 -7.38 4.41
N ILE A 33 -18.28 -6.13 4.01
CA ILE A 33 -17.92 -5.03 4.92
C ILE A 33 -19.20 -4.50 5.59
N VAL A 34 -19.60 -5.18 6.64
CA VAL A 34 -20.82 -4.91 7.42
C VAL A 34 -20.42 -4.44 8.82
N GLU A 35 -20.98 -3.31 9.27
CA GLU A 35 -20.69 -2.74 10.60
C GLU A 35 -19.17 -2.74 10.91
N PRO A 36 -18.35 -2.08 10.06
CA PRO A 36 -16.91 -2.12 10.19
C PRO A 36 -16.44 -1.36 11.44
N VAL A 37 -15.60 -2.00 12.26
CA VAL A 37 -15.04 -1.43 13.48
C VAL A 37 -13.51 -1.45 13.38
N LEU A 38 -12.88 -0.30 13.63
CA LEU A 38 -11.43 -0.19 13.67
C LEU A 38 -10.87 -0.92 14.91
N LYS A 39 -9.92 -1.79 14.69
CA LYS A 39 -9.17 -2.56 15.70
C LYS A 39 -7.67 -2.47 15.43
N THR A 40 -6.89 -2.91 16.39
CA THR A 40 -5.42 -3.00 16.27
C THR A 40 -4.96 -4.45 16.43
N ILE A 41 -3.86 -4.79 15.77
CA ILE A 41 -3.20 -6.08 15.88
C ILE A 41 -1.68 -5.90 15.84
N GLN A 42 -0.99 -6.67 16.64
CA GLN A 42 0.46 -6.82 16.62
C GLN A 42 0.80 -8.24 16.11
N PRO A 43 1.07 -8.41 14.80
CA PRO A 43 1.18 -9.75 14.20
C PRO A 43 2.33 -10.59 14.78
N MET A 44 3.42 -9.92 15.15
CA MET A 44 4.60 -10.57 15.73
C MET A 44 5.10 -9.77 16.93
N ASN A 45 5.79 -10.47 17.84
CA ASN A 45 6.39 -9.81 18.98
C ASN A 45 7.42 -8.76 18.55
N GLY A 46 7.28 -7.53 19.04
CA GLY A 46 8.12 -6.39 18.67
C GLY A 46 7.64 -5.59 17.47
N ASP A 47 6.59 -6.02 16.77
CA ASP A 47 5.96 -5.21 15.73
C ASP A 47 5.23 -3.99 16.34
N PRO A 48 5.05 -2.90 15.60
CA PRO A 48 4.09 -1.87 15.96
C PRO A 48 2.65 -2.39 15.87
N GLU A 49 1.71 -1.64 16.39
CA GLU A 49 0.29 -1.90 16.18
C GLU A 49 -0.12 -1.53 14.76
N TYR A 50 -0.84 -2.44 14.10
CA TYR A 50 -1.41 -2.23 12.78
C TYR A 50 -2.93 -2.13 12.85
N ALA A 51 -3.48 -1.24 12.04
CA ALA A 51 -4.91 -1.10 11.86
C ALA A 51 -5.49 -2.28 11.08
N TYR A 52 -6.60 -2.81 11.55
CA TYR A 52 -7.48 -3.68 10.78
C TYR A 52 -8.94 -3.38 11.09
N ILE A 53 -9.82 -3.86 10.26
CA ILE A 53 -11.28 -3.74 10.42
C ILE A 53 -11.85 -5.09 10.77
N GLU A 54 -12.63 -5.13 11.85
CA GLU A 54 -13.46 -6.26 12.22
C GLU A 54 -14.91 -5.93 11.89
N CYS A 55 -15.52 -6.75 11.04
CA CYS A 55 -16.90 -6.59 10.60
C CYS A 55 -17.86 -7.35 11.51
N GLY A 56 -19.12 -6.92 11.60
CA GLY A 56 -20.15 -7.56 12.43
C GLY A 56 -20.44 -9.01 12.06
N ASN A 57 -20.13 -9.44 10.85
CA ASN A 57 -20.22 -10.83 10.38
C ASN A 57 -18.96 -11.66 10.67
N GLY A 58 -17.98 -11.12 11.40
CA GLY A 58 -16.71 -11.79 11.73
C GLY A 58 -15.60 -11.67 10.68
N THR A 59 -15.86 -11.06 9.53
CA THR A 59 -14.84 -10.80 8.52
C THR A 59 -13.80 -9.81 9.07
N LYS A 60 -12.51 -10.10 8.82
CA LYS A 60 -11.40 -9.26 9.24
C LYS A 60 -10.57 -8.83 8.04
N VAL A 61 -10.47 -7.54 7.83
CA VAL A 61 -9.74 -6.96 6.70
C VAL A 61 -8.65 -6.01 7.15
N SER A 62 -7.55 -6.03 6.44
CA SER A 62 -6.42 -5.12 6.65
C SER A 62 -6.70 -3.74 6.05
N LEU A 63 -5.93 -2.74 6.48
CA LEU A 63 -5.78 -1.47 5.79
C LEU A 63 -4.36 -1.39 5.23
N THR A 64 -4.24 -1.30 3.91
CA THR A 64 -2.95 -1.47 3.22
C THR A 64 -2.60 -0.31 2.28
N MET A 65 -1.36 -0.31 1.80
CA MET A 65 -0.93 0.62 0.76
C MET A 65 -1.72 0.42 -0.54
N ALA A 66 -2.11 -0.83 -0.85
CA ALA A 66 -2.95 -1.11 -2.01
C ALA A 66 -4.34 -0.47 -1.88
N GLY A 67 -4.95 -0.55 -0.69
CA GLY A 67 -6.19 0.14 -0.39
C GLY A 67 -6.08 1.64 -0.55
N ALA A 68 -5.07 2.26 0.08
CA ALA A 68 -4.81 3.68 -0.05
C ALA A 68 -4.66 4.15 -1.50
N ALA A 69 -3.85 3.44 -2.29
CA ALA A 69 -3.58 3.80 -3.67
C ALA A 69 -4.80 3.63 -4.59
N ASN A 70 -5.62 2.59 -4.37
CA ASN A 70 -6.88 2.42 -5.09
C ASN A 70 -7.90 3.52 -4.75
N ILE A 71 -8.06 3.86 -3.47
CA ILE A 71 -8.94 4.95 -3.02
C ILE A 71 -8.51 6.29 -3.61
N ALA A 72 -7.21 6.56 -3.63
CA ALA A 72 -6.65 7.81 -4.13
C ALA A 72 -6.55 7.88 -5.68
N GLY A 73 -6.89 6.80 -6.40
CA GLY A 73 -6.93 6.75 -7.86
C GLY A 73 -5.57 6.61 -8.55
N TYR A 74 -4.55 6.13 -7.84
CA TYR A 74 -3.21 5.91 -8.41
C TYR A 74 -3.06 4.57 -9.14
N VAL A 75 -3.94 3.61 -8.88
CA VAL A 75 -3.90 2.29 -9.53
C VAL A 75 -4.85 2.29 -10.72
N HIS A 76 -4.30 2.05 -11.90
CA HIS A 76 -5.09 1.99 -13.12
C HIS A 76 -5.86 0.66 -13.21
N PRO A 77 -7.08 0.61 -13.79
CA PRO A 77 -7.87 -0.63 -13.91
C PRO A 77 -7.15 -1.80 -14.58
N GLU A 78 -6.16 -1.54 -15.42
CA GLU A 78 -5.35 -2.56 -16.10
C GLU A 78 -4.20 -3.10 -15.24
N ASP A 79 -3.91 -2.46 -14.10
CA ASP A 79 -2.82 -2.87 -13.22
C ASP A 79 -3.24 -4.05 -12.34
N TYR A 80 -2.29 -4.94 -12.07
CA TYR A 80 -2.52 -6.11 -11.20
C TYR A 80 -2.95 -5.73 -9.78
N ALA A 81 -2.50 -4.58 -9.27
CA ALA A 81 -2.84 -4.08 -7.95
C ALA A 81 -4.23 -3.41 -7.89
N TYR A 82 -4.95 -3.33 -9.03
CA TYR A 82 -6.29 -2.77 -9.04
C TYR A 82 -7.26 -3.72 -8.32
N GLY A 83 -8.13 -3.14 -7.51
CA GLY A 83 -9.08 -3.89 -6.72
C GLY A 83 -10.40 -3.16 -6.51
N ASN A 84 -11.23 -3.69 -5.64
CA ASN A 84 -12.55 -3.15 -5.36
C ASN A 84 -12.44 -1.87 -4.51
N VAL A 85 -12.60 -0.71 -5.16
CA VAL A 85 -12.51 0.60 -4.52
C VAL A 85 -13.64 0.83 -3.52
N GLU A 86 -14.85 0.28 -3.78
CA GLU A 86 -15.98 0.40 -2.86
C GLU A 86 -15.70 -0.35 -1.56
N ALA A 87 -15.19 -1.58 -1.64
CA ALA A 87 -14.80 -2.36 -0.46
C ALA A 87 -13.70 -1.63 0.33
N ALA A 88 -12.68 -1.13 -0.36
CA ALA A 88 -11.62 -0.36 0.26
C ALA A 88 -12.16 0.88 1.00
N ARG A 89 -13.05 1.66 0.36
CA ARG A 89 -13.67 2.84 0.99
C ARG A 89 -14.46 2.49 2.24
N LYS A 90 -15.29 1.45 2.19
CA LYS A 90 -16.06 0.97 3.34
C LYS A 90 -15.14 0.55 4.49
N ALA A 91 -14.07 -0.18 4.20
CA ALA A 91 -13.11 -0.61 5.20
C ALA A 91 -12.31 0.56 5.81
N TRP A 92 -12.01 1.59 5.03
CA TRP A 92 -11.22 2.74 5.49
C TRP A 92 -12.05 3.79 6.26
N GLN A 93 -13.38 3.75 6.17
CA GLN A 93 -14.26 4.74 6.81
C GLN A 93 -14.01 4.89 8.32
N PRO A 94 -13.91 3.79 9.14
CA PRO A 94 -13.68 3.95 10.58
C PRO A 94 -12.35 4.60 10.94
N LEU A 95 -11.30 4.39 10.13
CA LEU A 95 -10.03 5.07 10.32
C LEU A 95 -10.15 6.57 9.97
N ALA A 96 -10.83 6.88 8.87
CA ALA A 96 -11.08 8.26 8.45
C ALA A 96 -11.87 9.05 9.51
N ASP A 97 -12.92 8.45 10.06
CA ASP A 97 -13.72 9.04 11.14
C ASP A 97 -12.86 9.36 12.36
N ASN A 98 -11.99 8.42 12.78
CA ASN A 98 -11.08 8.63 13.91
C ASN A 98 -10.02 9.73 13.65
N MET A 99 -9.69 9.94 12.39
CA MET A 99 -8.75 10.98 11.99
C MET A 99 -9.43 12.33 11.74
N GLY A 100 -10.77 12.37 11.69
CA GLY A 100 -11.54 13.57 11.36
C GLY A 100 -11.31 14.04 9.92
N LEU A 101 -11.09 13.10 8.99
CA LEU A 101 -10.78 13.33 7.58
C LEU A 101 -11.75 12.54 6.70
N SER A 102 -11.83 12.90 5.43
CA SER A 102 -12.45 12.02 4.43
C SER A 102 -11.61 10.75 4.20
N VAL A 103 -12.22 9.73 3.61
CA VAL A 103 -11.52 8.49 3.26
C VAL A 103 -10.37 8.77 2.29
N GLU A 104 -10.58 9.65 1.31
CA GLU A 104 -9.55 10.06 0.35
C GLU A 104 -8.38 10.81 0.99
N GLU A 105 -8.67 11.74 1.88
CA GLU A 105 -7.63 12.48 2.62
C GLU A 105 -6.82 11.55 3.51
N THR A 106 -7.49 10.59 4.17
CA THR A 106 -6.83 9.57 4.99
C THR A 106 -5.93 8.68 4.15
N ALA A 107 -6.41 8.22 2.99
CA ALA A 107 -5.62 7.43 2.05
C ALA A 107 -4.39 8.20 1.55
N LYS A 108 -4.57 9.44 1.10
CA LYS A 108 -3.47 10.32 0.66
C LYS A 108 -2.44 10.56 1.77
N LYS A 109 -2.89 10.73 3.01
CA LYS A 109 -1.99 10.91 4.16
C LYS A 109 -1.13 9.67 4.42
N VAL A 110 -1.72 8.48 4.34
CA VAL A 110 -0.97 7.22 4.47
C VAL A 110 0.01 7.04 3.31
N MET A 111 -0.38 7.39 2.10
CA MET A 111 0.52 7.38 0.94
C MET A 111 1.69 8.36 1.11
N ALA A 112 1.45 9.53 1.70
CA ALA A 112 2.52 10.50 2.00
C ALA A 112 3.56 9.93 2.97
N TYR A 113 3.15 9.18 4.01
CA TYR A 113 4.09 8.47 4.89
C TYR A 113 4.96 7.46 4.13
N ALA A 114 4.34 6.69 3.21
CA ALA A 114 5.09 5.77 2.37
C ALA A 114 6.08 6.49 1.45
N ALA A 115 5.65 7.60 0.84
CA ALA A 115 6.49 8.38 -0.07
C ALA A 115 7.67 9.03 0.67
N GLU A 116 7.46 9.56 1.87
CA GLU A 116 8.53 10.12 2.70
C GLU A 116 9.60 9.06 3.04
N LYS A 117 9.15 7.90 3.54
CA LYS A 117 10.02 6.79 3.92
C LYS A 117 10.81 6.24 2.74
N ASN A 118 10.12 5.94 1.63
CA ASN A 118 10.74 5.39 0.43
C ASN A 118 11.60 6.44 -0.28
N GLY A 119 11.14 7.68 -0.34
CA GLY A 119 11.85 8.78 -0.97
C GLY A 119 13.21 9.07 -0.33
N LYS A 120 13.33 8.89 1.01
CA LYS A 120 14.61 8.98 1.70
C LYS A 120 15.59 7.93 1.17
N VAL A 121 15.17 6.66 1.13
CA VAL A 121 16.01 5.56 0.64
C VAL A 121 16.40 5.78 -0.83
N VAL A 122 15.47 6.22 -1.66
CA VAL A 122 15.76 6.51 -3.08
C VAL A 122 16.76 7.63 -3.23
N LYS A 123 16.65 8.71 -2.44
CA LYS A 123 17.63 9.81 -2.45
C LYS A 123 19.02 9.34 -2.03
N ASP A 124 19.11 8.52 -0.98
CA ASP A 124 20.38 7.96 -0.52
C ASP A 124 21.02 7.10 -1.63
N LEU A 125 20.24 6.23 -2.28
CA LEU A 125 20.71 5.42 -3.41
C LEU A 125 21.15 6.29 -4.60
N MET A 126 20.38 7.31 -4.97
CA MET A 126 20.75 8.24 -6.06
C MET A 126 22.06 8.97 -5.77
N HIS A 127 22.28 9.37 -4.52
CA HIS A 127 23.52 9.98 -4.08
C HIS A 127 24.70 9.00 -4.17
N ASP A 128 24.55 7.80 -3.61
CA ASP A 128 25.63 6.81 -3.53
C ASP A 128 26.07 6.31 -4.91
N TYR A 129 25.12 6.19 -5.84
CA TYR A 129 25.40 5.79 -7.23
C TYR A 129 25.61 6.98 -8.18
N GLN A 130 25.67 8.22 -7.67
CA GLN A 130 25.89 9.45 -8.45
C GLN A 130 24.91 9.57 -9.66
N MET A 131 23.64 9.19 -9.45
CA MET A 131 22.64 9.24 -10.49
C MET A 131 22.21 10.68 -10.77
N ASP A 132 22.06 11.04 -12.05
CA ASP A 132 21.50 12.34 -12.44
C ASP A 132 19.98 12.34 -12.29
N PRO A 133 19.41 13.16 -11.39
CA PRO A 133 17.96 13.23 -11.18
C PRO A 133 17.17 13.56 -12.46
N ARG A 134 17.77 14.31 -13.38
CA ARG A 134 17.11 14.76 -14.62
C ARG A 134 16.91 13.64 -15.62
N THR A 135 17.70 12.58 -15.54
CA THR A 135 17.66 11.43 -16.46
C THR A 135 17.20 10.15 -15.78
N THR A 136 16.93 10.19 -14.47
CA THR A 136 16.51 9.03 -13.71
C THR A 136 15.02 8.73 -13.95
N LEU A 137 14.73 7.50 -14.36
CA LEU A 137 13.39 6.94 -14.53
C LEU A 137 13.11 5.91 -13.44
N PHE A 138 11.98 6.03 -12.76
CA PHE A 138 11.54 5.01 -11.81
C PHE A 138 10.84 3.87 -12.54
N VAL A 139 11.29 2.64 -12.32
CA VAL A 139 10.69 1.45 -12.90
C VAL A 139 10.13 0.57 -11.79
N GLY A 140 8.81 0.37 -11.80
CA GLY A 140 8.10 -0.48 -10.85
C GLY A 140 8.02 -1.93 -11.32
N GLY A 141 8.44 -2.87 -10.46
CA GLY A 141 8.26 -4.31 -10.65
C GLY A 141 7.67 -4.96 -9.40
N GLY A 142 6.92 -6.03 -9.57
CA GLY A 142 6.18 -6.72 -8.52
C GLY A 142 4.67 -6.41 -8.54
N GLY A 143 3.87 -7.28 -7.93
CA GLY A 143 2.41 -7.17 -7.95
C GLY A 143 1.85 -5.88 -7.32
N GLY A 144 2.56 -5.29 -6.34
CA GLY A 144 2.18 -4.05 -5.69
C GLY A 144 2.79 -2.77 -6.28
N ALA A 145 3.53 -2.86 -7.38
CA ALA A 145 4.29 -1.74 -7.94
C ALA A 145 3.41 -0.51 -8.24
N ALA A 146 2.23 -0.72 -8.83
CA ALA A 146 1.29 0.34 -9.16
C ALA A 146 0.71 1.06 -7.93
N SER A 147 0.74 0.44 -6.76
CA SER A 147 0.31 1.07 -5.50
C SER A 147 1.34 2.01 -4.89
N VAL A 148 2.62 1.92 -5.29
CA VAL A 148 3.71 2.66 -4.64
C VAL A 148 4.39 3.63 -5.61
N VAL A 149 4.79 3.14 -6.79
CA VAL A 149 5.71 3.86 -7.68
C VAL A 149 5.11 5.14 -8.26
N PRO A 150 3.83 5.19 -8.72
CA PRO A 150 3.29 6.41 -9.31
C PRO A 150 3.33 7.60 -8.34
N HIS A 151 2.80 7.43 -7.13
CA HIS A 151 2.78 8.49 -6.11
C HIS A 151 4.18 8.88 -5.63
N LEU A 152 5.08 7.92 -5.47
CA LEU A 152 6.48 8.19 -5.12
C LEU A 152 7.17 9.02 -6.20
N ALA A 153 7.00 8.65 -7.45
CA ALA A 153 7.58 9.38 -8.58
C ALA A 153 7.03 10.81 -8.70
N GLU A 154 5.72 10.99 -8.53
CA GLU A 154 5.09 12.30 -8.48
C GLU A 154 5.66 13.16 -7.36
N THR A 155 5.75 12.61 -6.13
CA THR A 155 6.28 13.31 -4.96
C THR A 155 7.75 13.72 -5.14
N MET A 156 8.54 12.93 -5.86
CA MET A 156 9.95 13.19 -6.13
C MET A 156 10.20 13.93 -7.45
N ASN A 157 9.14 14.27 -8.19
CA ASN A 157 9.21 14.93 -9.51
C ASN A 157 10.03 14.12 -10.54
N HIS A 158 9.81 12.80 -10.58
CA HIS A 158 10.41 11.88 -11.53
C HIS A 158 9.37 11.25 -12.45
N GLN A 159 9.80 10.85 -13.64
CA GLN A 159 9.00 9.98 -14.50
C GLN A 159 9.03 8.55 -13.98
N PHE A 160 7.97 7.79 -14.26
CA PHE A 160 7.90 6.38 -13.90
C PHE A 160 7.36 5.51 -15.02
N LYS A 161 7.60 4.21 -14.88
CA LYS A 161 7.02 3.16 -15.72
C LYS A 161 6.78 1.92 -14.88
N ILE A 162 5.61 1.30 -15.04
CA ILE A 162 5.39 -0.05 -14.53
C ILE A 162 5.90 -1.03 -15.57
N ALA A 163 6.75 -1.97 -15.15
CA ALA A 163 7.37 -2.93 -16.05
C ALA A 163 6.31 -3.85 -16.68
N LYS A 164 6.49 -4.18 -17.94
CA LYS A 164 5.72 -5.25 -18.57
C LYS A 164 5.94 -6.55 -17.77
N ASN A 165 4.86 -7.27 -17.45
CA ASN A 165 4.90 -8.44 -16.57
C ASN A 165 5.34 -8.14 -15.13
N ALA A 166 5.14 -6.93 -14.64
CA ALA A 166 5.49 -6.52 -13.28
C ALA A 166 5.08 -7.56 -12.20
N PRO A 167 3.88 -8.16 -12.20
CA PRO A 167 3.45 -9.10 -11.18
C PRO A 167 4.33 -10.35 -11.06
N VAL A 168 4.94 -10.77 -12.15
CA VAL A 168 5.73 -12.02 -12.24
C VAL A 168 7.22 -11.79 -12.53
N ILE A 169 7.68 -10.55 -12.47
CA ILE A 169 9.05 -10.20 -12.85
C ILE A 169 10.11 -10.91 -12.02
N SER A 170 9.84 -11.12 -10.73
CA SER A 170 10.74 -11.85 -9.83
C SER A 170 10.84 -13.33 -10.22
N THR A 171 9.73 -13.96 -10.59
CA THR A 171 9.68 -15.37 -11.03
C THR A 171 10.43 -15.53 -12.35
N ILE A 172 10.28 -14.60 -13.29
CA ILE A 172 11.06 -14.57 -14.53
C ILE A 172 12.56 -14.47 -14.22
N GLY A 173 12.93 -13.56 -13.31
CA GLY A 173 14.34 -13.41 -12.91
C GLY A 173 14.93 -14.67 -12.30
N VAL A 174 14.19 -15.36 -11.44
CA VAL A 174 14.62 -16.66 -10.85
C VAL A 174 14.75 -17.72 -11.92
N ALA A 175 13.79 -17.85 -12.83
CA ALA A 175 13.87 -18.82 -13.92
C ALA A 175 15.09 -18.60 -14.82
N LEU A 176 15.43 -17.37 -15.12
CA LEU A 176 16.62 -17.02 -15.91
C LEU A 176 17.93 -17.28 -15.14
N ALA A 177 17.93 -17.10 -13.82
CA ALA A 177 19.12 -17.35 -12.98
C ALA A 177 19.45 -18.84 -12.83
N MET A 178 18.45 -19.72 -12.93
CA MET A 178 18.64 -21.18 -12.81
C MET A 178 19.24 -21.84 -14.06
N VAL A 179 19.44 -21.11 -15.14
CA VAL A 179 19.95 -21.64 -16.42
C VAL A 179 21.49 -21.48 -16.55
N ARG A 180 22.19 -21.17 -15.49
CA ARG A 180 23.67 -21.07 -15.48
C ARG A 180 24.33 -22.23 -14.77
#